data_398dcb669e5d8f09b0de3ad8201da804
#
_entry.id   398dcb669e5d8f09b0de3ad8201da804
#
_cell.length_a   1.000
_cell.length_b   1.000
_cell.length_c   1.000
_cell.angle_alpha   90.00
_cell.angle_beta   90.00
_cell.angle_gamma   90.00
#
_symmetry.space_group_name_H-M   'P 1'
#
loop_
_entity.id
_entity.type
_entity.pdbx_description
1 polymer ?
#
loop_
_entity_poly.entity_id
_entity_poly.type
_entity_poly.pdbx_seq_one_letter_code
_entity_poly.pdbx_strand_id
1 'polypeptide(L)'
;MTGLLTGWLAHHGARAVLTGLFGRDIPEMGGPLEGLVLGAATGIGYAIGTRRLPQGGMAAPRGRARWRAAAFTGLASAIGGVALALAGRHLVGSSLDLMAGAFEGSQVGLEPLARLLGEERLRPVTRMIVSGFEGLLFGCGIAFGLTIRPRQAWNSLVEERAA
;
A
#
# COMPACT_ATOMS: atom_id res chain seq x y z
N MET A 1 -13.57 -6.02 -8.61
CA MET A 1 -14.20 -6.89 -7.61
C MET A 1 -13.20 -7.61 -6.69
N THR A 2 -12.04 -8.00 -7.18
CA THR A 2 -10.98 -8.66 -6.37
C THR A 2 -10.52 -7.84 -5.15
N GLY A 3 -10.38 -6.52 -5.25
CA GLY A 3 -9.94 -5.66 -4.14
C GLY A 3 -10.90 -5.62 -2.95
N LEU A 4 -12.20 -5.67 -3.21
CA LEU A 4 -13.21 -5.73 -2.13
C LEU A 4 -13.15 -7.06 -1.38
N LEU A 5 -13.00 -8.18 -2.10
CA LEU A 5 -12.86 -9.52 -1.51
C LEU A 5 -11.56 -9.63 -0.70
N THR A 6 -10.45 -9.14 -1.24
CA THR A 6 -9.15 -9.16 -0.55
C THR A 6 -9.19 -8.28 0.69
N GLY A 7 -9.79 -7.07 0.62
CA GLY A 7 -9.95 -6.19 1.77
C GLY A 7 -10.88 -6.79 2.83
N TRP A 8 -11.96 -7.45 2.42
CA TRP A 8 -12.88 -8.13 3.34
C TRP A 8 -12.19 -9.31 4.06
N LEU A 9 -11.47 -10.16 3.31
CA LEU A 9 -10.71 -11.28 3.87
C LEU A 9 -9.60 -10.80 4.82
N ALA A 10 -8.84 -9.77 4.42
CA ALA A 10 -7.79 -9.20 5.25
C ALA A 10 -8.36 -8.61 6.55
N HIS A 11 -9.47 -7.89 6.48
CA HIS A 11 -10.13 -7.30 7.65
C HIS A 11 -10.62 -8.37 8.62
N HIS A 12 -11.36 -9.37 8.14
CA HIS A 12 -11.90 -10.43 9.00
C HIS A 12 -10.79 -11.36 9.52
N GLY A 13 -9.78 -11.67 8.69
CA GLY A 13 -8.64 -12.47 9.09
C GLY A 13 -7.80 -11.78 10.16
N ALA A 14 -7.44 -10.51 9.96
CA ALA A 14 -6.70 -9.73 10.94
C ALA A 14 -7.48 -9.59 12.25
N ARG A 15 -8.78 -9.33 12.17
CA ARG A 15 -9.66 -9.22 13.33
C ARG A 15 -9.71 -10.53 14.13
N ALA A 16 -9.91 -11.67 13.45
CA ALA A 16 -9.94 -12.99 14.09
C ALA A 16 -8.61 -13.33 14.77
N VAL A 17 -7.48 -13.04 14.12
CA VAL A 17 -6.14 -13.28 14.68
C VAL A 17 -5.89 -12.38 15.90
N LEU A 18 -6.22 -11.09 15.82
CA LEU A 18 -6.00 -10.17 16.93
C LEU A 18 -6.92 -10.44 18.12
N THR A 19 -8.19 -10.74 17.87
CA THR A 19 -9.12 -11.14 18.94
C THR A 19 -8.66 -12.44 19.60
N GLY A 20 -8.16 -13.42 18.79
CA GLY A 20 -7.66 -14.68 19.32
C GLY A 20 -6.35 -14.55 20.10
N LEU A 21 -5.43 -13.67 19.66
CA LEU A 21 -4.12 -13.49 20.31
C LEU A 21 -4.16 -12.52 21.50
N PHE A 22 -4.96 -11.48 21.44
CA PHE A 22 -4.93 -10.37 22.42
C PHE A 22 -6.24 -10.22 23.21
N GLY A 23 -7.28 -11.00 22.89
CA GLY A 23 -8.56 -10.94 23.59
C GLY A 23 -9.31 -9.59 23.46
N ARG A 24 -8.89 -8.72 22.52
CA ARG A 24 -9.46 -7.40 22.27
C ARG A 24 -9.91 -7.25 20.83
N ASP A 25 -11.11 -6.69 20.66
CA ASP A 25 -11.65 -6.32 19.35
C ASP A 25 -11.18 -4.90 19.01
N ILE A 26 -10.44 -4.74 17.93
CA ILE A 26 -9.97 -3.44 17.45
C ILE A 26 -10.79 -3.08 16.21
N PRO A 27 -11.88 -2.30 16.38
CA PRO A 27 -12.86 -2.08 15.31
C PRO A 27 -12.38 -1.17 14.17
N GLU A 28 -11.28 -0.44 14.35
CA GLU A 28 -10.84 0.62 13.43
C GLU A 28 -9.69 0.20 12.49
N MET A 29 -9.41 -1.09 12.33
CA MET A 29 -8.42 -1.54 11.36
C MET A 29 -8.94 -1.44 9.92
N GLY A 30 -8.03 -1.13 9.00
CA GLY A 30 -8.30 -0.94 7.57
C GLY A 30 -9.29 -1.96 7.00
N GLY A 31 -10.30 -1.47 6.28
CA GLY A 31 -11.43 -2.24 5.79
C GLY A 31 -11.51 -2.33 4.27
N PRO A 32 -12.61 -2.85 3.73
CA PRO A 32 -12.82 -3.00 2.29
C PRO A 32 -12.73 -1.68 1.51
N LEU A 33 -13.11 -0.56 2.15
CA LEU A 33 -13.08 0.76 1.53
C LEU A 33 -11.65 1.26 1.31
N GLU A 34 -10.78 1.06 2.29
CA GLU A 34 -9.36 1.41 2.19
C GLU A 34 -8.68 0.61 1.08
N GLY A 35 -8.95 -0.68 1.02
CA GLY A 35 -8.48 -1.56 -0.06
C GLY A 35 -9.01 -1.13 -1.44
N LEU A 36 -10.26 -0.70 -1.52
CA LEU A 36 -10.84 -0.18 -2.76
C LEU A 36 -10.16 1.11 -3.22
N VAL A 37 -10.02 2.09 -2.32
CA VAL A 37 -9.44 3.40 -2.64
C VAL A 37 -7.97 3.25 -3.03
N LEU A 38 -7.17 2.53 -2.24
CA LEU A 38 -5.77 2.30 -2.56
C LEU A 38 -5.60 1.46 -3.83
N GLY A 39 -6.42 0.43 -4.01
CA GLY A 39 -6.41 -0.40 -5.21
C GLY A 39 -6.78 0.37 -6.47
N ALA A 40 -7.82 1.22 -6.40
CA ALA A 40 -8.21 2.09 -7.50
C ALA A 40 -7.12 3.13 -7.82
N ALA A 41 -6.59 3.81 -6.81
CA ALA A 41 -5.50 4.77 -6.97
C ALA A 41 -4.26 4.13 -7.59
N THR A 42 -3.86 2.94 -7.10
CA THR A 42 -2.75 2.15 -7.66
C THR A 42 -3.00 1.79 -9.12
N GLY A 43 -4.19 1.30 -9.45
CA GLY A 43 -4.56 0.94 -10.82
C GLY A 43 -4.54 2.14 -11.77
N ILE A 44 -5.11 3.27 -11.36
CA ILE A 44 -5.09 4.52 -12.13
C ILE A 44 -3.66 5.01 -12.33
N GLY A 45 -2.86 5.06 -11.27
CA GLY A 45 -1.47 5.48 -11.35
C GLY A 45 -0.64 4.61 -12.29
N TYR A 46 -0.81 3.30 -12.23
CA TYR A 46 -0.14 2.36 -13.13
C TYR A 46 -0.58 2.55 -14.58
N ALA A 47 -1.87 2.70 -14.83
CA ALA A 47 -2.41 2.96 -16.17
C ALA A 47 -1.85 4.26 -16.76
N ILE A 48 -1.78 5.34 -15.99
CA ILE A 48 -1.19 6.62 -16.44
C ILE A 48 0.31 6.45 -16.70
N GLY A 49 1.04 5.79 -15.77
CA GLY A 49 2.47 5.57 -15.88
C GLY A 49 2.87 4.72 -17.10
N THR A 50 2.00 3.82 -17.54
CA THR A 50 2.24 2.91 -18.69
C THR A 50 1.57 3.36 -19.99
N ARG A 51 0.77 4.43 -19.98
CA ARG A 51 -0.02 4.90 -21.14
C ARG A 51 0.77 5.10 -22.45
N ARG A 52 2.06 5.41 -22.36
CA ARG A 52 2.93 5.64 -23.54
C ARG A 52 3.66 4.40 -24.03
N LEU A 53 3.38 3.23 -23.46
CA LEU A 53 3.95 1.98 -23.94
C LEU A 53 3.18 1.50 -25.17
N PRO A 54 3.85 0.90 -26.18
CA PRO A 54 3.18 0.32 -27.32
C PRO A 54 2.13 -0.69 -26.86
N GLN A 55 0.90 -0.52 -27.31
CA GLN A 55 -0.17 -1.48 -27.06
C GLN A 55 0.07 -2.68 -27.98
N GLY A 56 0.42 -3.82 -27.44
CA GLY A 56 0.57 -5.01 -28.27
C GLY A 56 1.43 -6.12 -27.68
N GLY A 57 1.90 -5.99 -26.49
CA GLY A 57 2.60 -7.08 -25.81
C GLY A 57 2.43 -7.00 -24.31
N MET A 58 2.28 -8.13 -23.66
CA MET A 58 2.40 -8.28 -22.20
C MET A 58 3.84 -7.93 -21.70
N ALA A 59 4.51 -6.97 -22.34
CA ALA A 59 5.85 -6.59 -22.00
C ALA A 59 5.83 -5.66 -20.80
N ALA A 60 6.22 -6.17 -19.63
CA ALA A 60 6.42 -5.36 -18.44
C ALA A 60 7.32 -4.14 -18.73
N PRO A 61 7.01 -2.94 -18.20
CA PRO A 61 7.82 -1.75 -18.39
C PRO A 61 9.28 -1.98 -18.01
N ARG A 62 10.23 -1.47 -18.82
CA ARG A 62 11.68 -1.63 -18.60
C ARG A 62 12.37 -0.27 -18.49
N GLY A 63 13.53 -0.24 -17.83
CA GLY A 63 14.35 0.95 -17.72
C GLY A 63 13.57 2.16 -17.21
N ARG A 64 13.64 3.30 -17.90
CA ARG A 64 12.95 4.53 -17.52
C ARG A 64 11.41 4.38 -17.42
N ALA A 65 10.80 3.51 -18.23
CA ALA A 65 9.37 3.26 -18.19
C ALA A 65 8.94 2.58 -16.88
N ARG A 66 9.77 1.71 -16.32
CA ARG A 66 9.55 1.07 -15.02
C ARG A 66 9.52 2.10 -13.88
N TRP A 67 10.52 3.00 -13.86
CA TRP A 67 10.58 4.07 -12.86
C TRP A 67 9.41 5.04 -13.00
N ARG A 68 9.03 5.38 -14.22
CA ARG A 68 7.85 6.21 -14.47
C ARG A 68 6.58 5.53 -13.98
N ALA A 69 6.38 4.25 -14.29
CA ALA A 69 5.23 3.49 -13.79
C ALA A 69 5.21 3.50 -12.26
N ALA A 70 6.35 3.21 -11.61
CA ALA A 70 6.46 3.23 -10.15
C ALA A 70 6.15 4.62 -9.56
N ALA A 71 6.69 5.69 -10.14
CA ALA A 71 6.47 7.05 -9.67
C ALA A 71 4.99 7.46 -9.76
N PHE A 72 4.32 7.23 -10.90
CA PHE A 72 2.90 7.55 -11.05
C PHE A 72 2.01 6.69 -10.15
N THR A 73 2.33 5.42 -10.03
CA THR A 73 1.58 4.50 -9.16
C THR A 73 1.74 4.88 -7.69
N GLY A 74 2.99 5.14 -7.27
CA GLY A 74 3.28 5.57 -5.91
C GLY A 74 2.61 6.90 -5.57
N LEU A 75 2.70 7.89 -6.46
CA LEU A 75 2.08 9.19 -6.25
C LEU A 75 0.55 9.11 -6.16
N ALA A 76 -0.08 8.37 -7.06
CA ALA A 76 -1.53 8.17 -7.03
C ALA A 76 -1.98 7.47 -5.75
N SER A 77 -1.24 6.43 -5.32
CA SER A 77 -1.52 5.72 -4.06
C SER A 77 -1.25 6.59 -2.84
N ALA A 78 -0.24 7.48 -2.86
CA ALA A 78 -0.01 8.47 -1.81
C ALA A 78 -1.19 9.43 -1.66
N ILE A 79 -1.71 9.94 -2.79
CA ILE A 79 -2.92 10.78 -2.80
C ILE A 79 -4.12 10.00 -2.21
N GLY A 80 -4.29 8.74 -2.59
CA GLY A 80 -5.32 7.85 -2.02
C GLY A 80 -5.18 7.70 -0.51
N GLY A 81 -3.95 7.50 -0.01
CA GLY A 81 -3.66 7.42 1.42
C GLY A 81 -3.99 8.70 2.18
N VAL A 82 -3.60 9.86 1.63
CA VAL A 82 -3.95 11.17 2.21
C VAL A 82 -5.46 11.39 2.22
N ALA A 83 -6.16 11.03 1.14
CA ALA A 83 -7.61 11.15 1.07
C ALA A 83 -8.32 10.29 2.14
N LEU A 84 -7.84 9.08 2.38
CA LEU A 84 -8.33 8.21 3.46
C LEU A 84 -8.08 8.83 4.84
N ALA A 85 -6.89 9.39 5.07
CA ALA A 85 -6.57 10.07 6.33
C ALA A 85 -7.48 11.28 6.58
N LEU A 86 -7.77 12.07 5.54
CA LEU A 86 -8.72 13.20 5.60
C LEU A 86 -10.15 12.74 5.89
N ALA A 87 -10.54 11.58 5.37
CA ALA A 87 -11.83 10.94 5.66
C ALA A 87 -11.90 10.31 7.06
N GLY A 88 -10.88 10.50 7.91
CA GLY A 88 -10.82 9.94 9.25
C GLY A 88 -10.55 8.43 9.29
N ARG A 89 -10.12 7.85 8.16
CA ARG A 89 -9.82 6.42 8.06
C ARG A 89 -8.36 6.15 8.40
N HIS A 90 -8.09 4.98 8.95
CA HIS A 90 -6.75 4.59 9.42
C HIS A 90 -6.16 3.55 8.46
N LEU A 91 -4.92 3.81 8.00
CA LEU A 91 -4.08 2.82 7.35
C LEU A 91 -3.21 2.10 8.40
N VAL A 92 -2.34 1.19 7.95
CA VAL A 92 -1.60 0.27 8.82
C VAL A 92 -0.78 1.00 9.89
N GLY A 93 -0.04 2.07 9.57
CA GLY A 93 0.79 2.78 10.55
C GLY A 93 0.00 3.53 11.61
N SER A 94 -1.11 4.17 11.23
CA SER A 94 -2.00 4.78 12.21
C SER A 94 -2.74 3.73 13.05
N SER A 95 -2.97 2.53 12.51
CA SER A 95 -3.50 1.40 13.26
C SER A 95 -2.49 0.85 14.25
N LEU A 96 -1.19 0.81 13.89
CA LEU A 96 -0.10 0.42 14.80
C LEU A 96 0.03 1.41 15.98
N ASP A 97 -0.13 2.69 15.73
CA ASP A 97 -0.10 3.72 16.78
C ASP A 97 -1.27 3.56 17.76
N LEU A 98 -2.47 3.29 17.24
CA LEU A 98 -3.65 2.98 18.08
C LEU A 98 -3.42 1.72 18.91
N MET A 99 -2.80 0.68 18.33
CA MET A 99 -2.43 -0.54 19.04
C MET A 99 -1.39 -0.25 20.13
N ALA A 100 -0.35 0.52 19.81
CA ALA A 100 0.69 0.90 20.76
C ALA A 100 0.09 1.67 21.94
N GLY A 101 -0.83 2.60 21.69
CA GLY A 101 -1.54 3.34 22.75
C GLY A 101 -2.49 2.48 23.61
N ALA A 102 -2.88 1.29 23.14
CA ALA A 102 -3.72 0.36 23.91
C ALA A 102 -2.93 -0.50 24.91
N PHE A 103 -1.59 -0.52 24.81
CA PHE A 103 -0.71 -1.26 25.71
C PHE A 103 0.09 -0.28 26.58
N GLU A 104 -0.15 -0.26 27.88
CA GLU A 104 0.62 0.52 28.85
C GLU A 104 2.10 0.11 28.80
N GLY A 105 3.00 1.10 28.61
CA GLY A 105 4.44 0.87 28.51
C GLY A 105 4.96 0.53 27.10
N SER A 106 4.13 0.54 26.07
CA SER A 106 4.58 0.40 24.68
C SER A 106 5.42 1.61 24.28
N GLN A 107 6.67 1.34 23.80
CA GLN A 107 7.54 2.37 23.22
C GLN A 107 7.38 2.48 21.71
N VAL A 108 6.48 1.72 21.11
CA VAL A 108 6.18 1.70 19.69
C VAL A 108 5.06 2.69 19.41
N GLY A 109 5.41 3.92 19.04
CA GLY A 109 4.43 4.95 18.72
C GLY A 109 5.00 5.94 17.71
N LEU A 110 4.14 6.70 17.06
CA LEU A 110 4.51 7.77 16.13
C LEU A 110 4.79 9.12 16.84
N GLU A 111 4.84 9.12 18.17
CA GLU A 111 5.13 10.33 18.96
C GLU A 111 6.43 11.04 18.59
N PRO A 112 7.57 10.33 18.29
CA PRO A 112 8.79 11.02 17.86
C PRO A 112 8.58 11.78 16.55
N LEU A 113 7.79 11.23 15.62
CA LEU A 113 7.47 11.88 14.35
C LEU A 113 6.53 13.07 14.55
N ALA A 114 5.52 12.93 15.42
CA ALA A 114 4.62 14.03 15.77
C ALA A 114 5.39 15.21 16.38
N ARG A 115 6.33 14.96 17.29
CA ARG A 115 7.20 15.98 17.90
C ARG A 115 8.07 16.71 16.87
N LEU A 116 8.64 15.97 15.90
CA LEU A 116 9.40 16.57 14.79
C LEU A 116 8.56 17.52 13.94
N LEU A 117 7.25 17.29 13.85
CA LEU A 117 6.28 18.12 13.13
C LEU A 117 5.65 19.20 14.02
N GLY A 118 6.12 19.36 15.28
CA GLY A 118 5.61 20.34 16.22
C GLY A 118 4.23 20.01 16.80
N GLU A 119 3.85 18.73 16.77
CA GLU A 119 2.58 18.23 17.27
C GLU A 119 2.77 17.46 18.58
N GLU A 120 1.95 17.74 19.60
CA GLU A 120 1.99 17.04 20.90
C GLU A 120 1.38 15.62 20.83
N ARG A 121 0.51 15.37 19.86
CA ARG A 121 -0.14 14.08 19.58
C ARG A 121 -0.31 13.91 18.07
N LEU A 122 -0.70 12.71 17.63
CA LEU A 122 -1.06 12.41 16.24
C LEU A 122 -2.22 13.31 15.77
N ARG A 123 -1.87 14.48 15.29
CA ARG A 123 -2.80 15.42 14.67
C ARG A 123 -3.02 15.08 13.20
N PRO A 124 -3.99 15.71 12.53
CA PRO A 124 -4.32 15.43 11.13
C PRO A 124 -3.13 15.48 10.18
N VAL A 125 -2.17 16.37 10.43
CA VAL A 125 -0.98 16.54 9.54
C VAL A 125 -0.06 15.33 9.61
N THR A 126 0.31 14.87 10.80
CA THR A 126 1.14 13.66 10.96
C THR A 126 0.45 12.45 10.32
N ARG A 127 -0.85 12.29 10.53
CA ARG A 127 -1.64 11.22 9.94
C ARG A 127 -1.60 11.26 8.41
N MET A 128 -1.80 12.43 7.80
CA MET A 128 -1.73 12.61 6.35
C MET A 128 -0.36 12.24 5.78
N ILE A 129 0.73 12.66 6.45
CA ILE A 129 2.10 12.35 6.03
C ILE A 129 2.34 10.84 6.09
N VAL A 130 2.00 10.19 7.20
CA VAL A 130 2.18 8.75 7.37
C VAL A 130 1.36 7.98 6.34
N SER A 131 0.07 8.26 6.21
CA SER A 131 -0.81 7.57 5.25
C SER A 131 -0.41 7.83 3.80
N GLY A 132 0.08 9.04 3.49
CA GLY A 132 0.63 9.36 2.17
C GLY A 132 1.89 8.55 1.87
N PHE A 133 2.80 8.45 2.84
CA PHE A 133 4.02 7.67 2.70
C PHE A 133 3.74 6.15 2.57
N GLU A 134 2.82 5.63 3.35
CA GLU A 134 2.36 4.23 3.22
C GLU A 134 1.77 3.95 1.84
N GLY A 135 0.89 4.83 1.35
CA GLY A 135 0.33 4.74 0.01
C GLY A 135 1.42 4.79 -1.06
N LEU A 136 2.43 5.69 -0.91
CA LEU A 136 3.56 5.78 -1.82
C LEU A 136 4.32 4.46 -1.90
N LEU A 137 4.71 3.90 -0.75
CA LEU A 137 5.47 2.65 -0.69
C LEU A 137 4.66 1.49 -1.26
N PHE A 138 3.37 1.42 -0.92
CA PHE A 138 2.47 0.41 -1.45
C PHE A 138 2.38 0.47 -2.98
N GLY A 139 2.10 1.65 -3.54
CA GLY A 139 1.99 1.83 -4.99
C GLY A 139 3.30 1.55 -5.72
N CYS A 140 4.43 2.03 -5.21
CA CYS A 140 5.76 1.73 -5.76
C CYS A 140 6.04 0.22 -5.71
N GLY A 141 5.79 -0.43 -4.58
CA GLY A 141 5.99 -1.87 -4.41
C GLY A 141 5.19 -2.71 -5.40
N ILE A 142 3.91 -2.39 -5.58
CA ILE A 142 3.05 -3.04 -6.58
C ILE A 142 3.59 -2.83 -7.99
N ALA A 143 3.93 -1.58 -8.36
CA ALA A 143 4.47 -1.30 -9.70
C ALA A 143 5.78 -2.04 -9.97
N PHE A 144 6.68 -2.08 -8.99
CA PHE A 144 7.92 -2.86 -9.11
C PHE A 144 7.65 -4.35 -9.19
N GLY A 145 6.73 -4.88 -8.37
CA GLY A 145 6.33 -6.29 -8.38
C GLY A 145 5.80 -6.73 -9.73
N LEU A 146 4.91 -5.93 -10.34
CA LEU A 146 4.35 -6.19 -11.67
C LEU A 146 5.40 -6.14 -12.80
N THR A 147 6.56 -5.55 -12.56
CA THR A 147 7.64 -5.47 -13.55
C THR A 147 8.72 -6.54 -13.37
N ILE A 148 8.62 -7.39 -12.34
CA ILE A 148 9.53 -8.53 -12.13
C ILE A 148 9.08 -9.68 -13.02
N ARG A 149 10.00 -10.20 -13.83
CA ARG A 149 9.75 -11.41 -14.64
C ARG A 149 10.28 -12.65 -13.92
N PRO A 150 9.55 -13.77 -13.94
CA PRO A 150 10.10 -15.05 -13.51
C PRO A 150 11.30 -15.44 -14.38
N ARG A 151 12.39 -15.84 -13.75
CA ARG A 151 13.63 -16.30 -14.45
C ARG A 151 13.42 -17.50 -15.35
N GLN A 152 12.41 -18.31 -15.08
CA GLN A 152 12.12 -19.55 -15.82
C GLN A 152 11.73 -19.33 -17.29
N ALA A 153 11.07 -18.21 -17.63
CA ALA A 153 10.69 -17.92 -19.01
C ALA A 153 11.90 -17.60 -19.94
N TRP A 154 13.08 -17.32 -19.39
CA TRP A 154 14.28 -17.07 -20.19
C TRP A 154 14.97 -18.37 -20.60
N ASN A 155 15.05 -19.36 -19.75
CA ASN A 155 15.76 -20.61 -20.03
C ASN A 155 15.02 -21.44 -21.08
N SER A 156 13.69 -21.52 -21.05
CA SER A 156 12.90 -22.21 -22.07
C SER A 156 13.04 -21.59 -23.46
N LEU A 157 13.14 -20.26 -23.57
CA LEU A 157 13.35 -19.57 -24.86
C LEU A 157 14.77 -19.75 -25.42
N VAL A 158 15.75 -19.97 -24.57
CA VAL A 158 17.14 -20.25 -24.96
C VAL A 158 17.26 -21.69 -25.44
N GLU A 159 16.62 -22.63 -24.76
CA GLU A 159 16.59 -24.06 -25.15
C GLU A 159 15.85 -24.28 -26.49
N GLU A 160 14.72 -23.57 -26.71
CA GLU A 160 13.95 -23.67 -27.97
C GLU A 160 14.69 -23.07 -29.18
N ARG A 161 15.63 -22.15 -28.95
CA ARG A 161 16.49 -21.61 -30.04
C ARG A 161 17.75 -22.42 -30.30
N ALA A 162 18.10 -23.32 -29.38
CA ALA A 162 19.28 -24.17 -29.48
C ALA A 162 18.96 -25.57 -30.06
N ALA A 163 17.68 -25.91 -30.20
CA ALA A 163 17.16 -27.12 -30.83
C ALA A 163 16.76 -26.87 -32.31
#